data_a9bbc233eed786570b43572be5b1316c
#
_entry.id   a9bbc233eed786570b43572be5b1316c
#
_cell.length_a   1.000
_cell.length_b   1.000
_cell.length_c   1.000
_cell.angle_alpha   90.00
_cell.angle_beta   90.00
_cell.angle_gamma   90.00
#
_symmetry.space_group_name_H-M   'P 1'
#
loop_
_entity.id
_entity.type
_entity.pdbx_description
1 polymer ?
#
loop_
_entity_poly.entity_id
_entity_poly.type
_entity_poly.pdbx_seq_one_letter_code
_entity_poly.pdbx_strand_id
1 'polypeptide(L)'
;MDSSIIGVLCFIGMRLMISFGWMTMPTSYALLIAVIIGVTNIIPFFGPFIGAIPSTILIMVISPVQALYFVIFVLLLQQFDGNILGPKILGNATGLSSFWVMFAILLFGGVMGFAGMVIGVPLFAVLYSMLTEKINHLLKKRGLSVDTNDYRGHKRIDPETHAFVEAQETTPPVSAKERRRAAQQKNQENKNQ
;
A
#
# COMPACT_ATOMS: atom_id res chain seq x y z
N MET A 1 -4.00 12.84 12.15
CA MET A 1 -4.31 12.02 13.34
C MET A 1 -3.30 10.89 13.53
N ASP A 2 -2.91 10.21 12.45
CA ASP A 2 -1.93 9.11 12.46
C ASP A 2 -0.58 9.52 13.07
N SER A 3 0.02 10.59 12.57
CA SER A 3 1.29 11.15 13.05
C SER A 3 1.32 11.46 14.56
N SER A 4 0.20 11.97 15.08
CA SER A 4 0.08 12.26 16.52
C SER A 4 0.01 10.95 17.33
N ILE A 5 -0.67 9.93 16.80
CA ILE A 5 -0.75 8.61 17.45
C ILE A 5 0.63 7.97 17.47
N ILE A 6 1.37 8.00 16.38
CA ILE A 6 2.72 7.45 16.30
C ILE A 6 3.68 8.20 17.24
N GLY A 7 3.61 9.53 17.32
CA GLY A 7 4.39 10.31 18.27
C GLY A 7 4.11 9.90 19.72
N VAL A 8 2.84 9.77 20.08
CA VAL A 8 2.44 9.33 21.43
C VAL A 8 2.90 7.90 21.71
N LEU A 9 2.72 6.97 20.77
CA LEU A 9 3.18 5.58 20.89
C LEU A 9 4.71 5.51 21.03
N CYS A 10 5.43 6.31 20.23
CA CYS A 10 6.89 6.42 20.35
C CYS A 10 7.31 6.91 21.74
N PHE A 11 6.66 7.95 22.26
CA PHE A 11 6.94 8.46 23.61
C PHE A 11 6.68 7.42 24.70
N ILE A 12 5.52 6.77 24.65
CA ILE A 12 5.16 5.71 25.61
C ILE A 12 6.16 4.54 25.52
N GLY A 13 6.49 4.08 24.33
CA GLY A 13 7.44 2.99 24.13
C GLY A 13 8.83 3.33 24.67
N MET A 14 9.35 4.53 24.38
CA MET A 14 10.62 4.99 24.94
C MET A 14 10.58 5.13 26.46
N ARG A 15 9.49 5.61 27.03
CA ARG A 15 9.30 5.66 28.49
C ARG A 15 9.34 4.28 29.13
N LEU A 16 8.70 3.29 28.49
CA LEU A 16 8.76 1.90 28.94
C LEU A 16 10.20 1.36 28.87
N MET A 17 10.92 1.59 27.78
CA MET A 17 12.32 1.15 27.64
C MET A 17 13.23 1.78 28.71
N ILE A 18 13.02 3.05 29.07
CA ILE A 18 13.72 3.71 30.16
C ILE A 18 13.33 3.07 31.49
N SER A 19 12.04 2.79 31.71
CA SER A 19 11.55 2.18 32.97
C SER A 19 12.08 0.75 33.18
N PHE A 20 12.27 -0.01 32.10
CA PHE A 20 12.87 -1.36 32.15
C PHE A 20 14.41 -1.33 32.23
N GLY A 21 15.03 -0.16 32.22
CA GLY A 21 16.49 -0.03 32.31
C GLY A 21 17.24 -0.33 31.00
N TRP A 22 16.52 -0.50 29.87
CA TRP A 22 17.16 -0.71 28.55
C TRP A 22 17.73 0.57 27.96
N MET A 23 17.23 1.72 28.42
CA MET A 23 17.72 3.04 28.04
C MET A 23 17.96 3.90 29.30
N THR A 24 19.07 4.64 29.30
CA THR A 24 19.47 5.50 30.44
C THR A 24 19.46 6.99 30.08
N MET A 25 18.58 7.39 29.15
CA MET A 25 18.46 8.77 28.74
C MET A 25 17.41 9.54 29.54
N PRO A 26 17.58 10.88 29.72
CA PRO A 26 16.56 11.73 30.31
C PRO A 26 15.23 11.70 29.55
N THR A 27 14.13 11.84 30.25
CA THR A 27 12.77 11.88 29.66
C THR A 27 12.60 12.98 28.59
N SER A 28 13.32 14.09 28.74
CA SER A 28 13.33 15.19 27.76
C SER A 28 13.84 14.77 26.40
N TYR A 29 14.83 13.88 26.34
CA TYR A 29 15.29 13.31 25.05
C TYR A 29 14.25 12.38 24.45
N ALA A 30 13.58 11.57 25.26
CA ALA A 30 12.50 10.71 24.78
C ALA A 30 11.33 11.54 24.19
N LEU A 31 11.00 12.66 24.83
CA LEU A 31 9.97 13.58 24.30
C LEU A 31 10.42 14.22 22.99
N LEU A 32 11.66 14.72 22.93
CA LEU A 32 12.21 15.32 21.71
C LEU A 32 12.16 14.34 20.52
N ILE A 33 12.63 13.12 20.73
CA ILE A 33 12.64 12.08 19.70
C ILE A 33 11.20 11.71 19.26
N ALA A 34 10.29 11.58 20.21
CA ALA A 34 8.89 11.29 19.92
C ALA A 34 8.23 12.41 19.10
N VAL A 35 8.54 13.67 19.39
CA VAL A 35 8.09 14.83 18.62
C VAL A 35 8.68 14.80 17.21
N ILE A 36 9.98 14.55 17.09
CA ILE A 36 10.64 14.45 15.76
C ILE A 36 9.95 13.37 14.93
N ILE A 37 9.80 12.16 15.47
CA ILE A 37 9.15 11.04 14.76
C ILE A 37 7.69 11.36 14.45
N GLY A 38 6.92 11.91 15.39
CA GLY A 38 5.54 12.28 15.17
C GLY A 38 5.39 13.34 14.09
N VAL A 39 6.20 14.38 14.09
CA VAL A 39 6.14 15.45 13.07
C VAL A 39 6.57 14.94 11.70
N THR A 40 7.66 14.18 11.61
CA THR A 40 8.12 13.65 10.32
C THR A 40 7.15 12.63 9.75
N ASN A 41 6.42 11.89 10.58
CA ASN A 41 5.42 10.91 10.13
C ASN A 41 4.19 11.53 9.43
N ILE A 42 4.10 12.86 9.36
CA ILE A 42 3.14 13.57 8.50
C ILE A 42 3.37 13.20 7.02
N ILE A 43 4.61 12.89 6.65
CA ILE A 43 4.95 12.45 5.29
C ILE A 43 4.83 10.92 5.23
N PRO A 44 3.82 10.37 4.53
CA PRO A 44 3.66 8.94 4.40
C PRO A 44 4.91 8.28 3.78
N PHE A 45 5.27 7.10 4.22
CA PHE A 45 6.42 6.29 3.82
C PHE A 45 7.80 6.87 4.18
N PHE A 46 8.05 8.16 3.94
CA PHE A 46 9.37 8.79 4.18
C PHE A 46 9.52 9.33 5.60
N GLY A 47 8.41 9.73 6.21
CA GLY A 47 8.42 10.34 7.54
C GLY A 47 9.13 9.52 8.61
N PRO A 48 8.83 8.21 8.72
CA PRO A 48 9.51 7.36 9.68
C PRO A 48 11.04 7.34 9.54
N PHE A 49 11.55 7.32 8.30
CA PHE A 49 13.00 7.33 8.04
C PHE A 49 13.63 8.68 8.35
N ILE A 50 12.95 9.78 7.97
CA ILE A 50 13.42 11.14 8.22
C ILE A 50 13.52 11.41 9.72
N GLY A 51 12.62 10.85 10.53
CA GLY A 51 12.65 10.99 11.99
C GLY A 51 13.61 10.00 12.68
N ALA A 52 13.62 8.74 12.22
CA ALA A 52 14.41 7.69 12.85
C ALA A 52 15.92 7.87 12.66
N ILE A 53 16.39 8.31 11.49
CA ILE A 53 17.82 8.45 11.22
C ILE A 53 18.48 9.46 12.15
N PRO A 54 18.04 10.73 12.25
CA PRO A 54 18.66 11.69 13.16
C PRO A 54 18.49 11.29 14.62
N SER A 55 17.36 10.70 15.00
CA SER A 55 17.12 10.22 16.35
C SER A 55 18.07 9.09 16.74
N THR A 56 18.33 8.16 15.82
CA THR A 56 19.31 7.07 16.02
C THR A 56 20.71 7.62 16.21
N ILE A 57 21.10 8.61 15.39
CA ILE A 57 22.43 9.26 15.52
C ILE A 57 22.56 9.95 16.88
N LEU A 58 21.53 10.66 17.32
CA LEU A 58 21.51 11.28 18.65
C LEU A 58 21.71 10.27 19.78
N ILE A 59 21.02 9.13 19.73
CA ILE A 59 21.13 8.08 20.74
C ILE A 59 22.50 7.37 20.62
N MET A 60 23.02 7.19 19.40
CA MET A 60 24.30 6.54 19.16
C MET A 60 25.47 7.31 19.82
N VAL A 61 25.39 8.63 19.87
CA VAL A 61 26.38 9.48 20.57
C VAL A 61 26.39 9.22 22.06
N ILE A 62 25.23 8.86 22.65
CA ILE A 62 25.09 8.52 24.07
C ILE A 62 25.58 7.10 24.33
N SER A 63 25.05 6.14 23.57
CA SER A 63 25.39 4.72 23.65
C SER A 63 24.99 3.96 22.39
N PRO A 64 25.94 3.30 21.72
CA PRO A 64 25.63 2.48 20.54
C PRO A 64 24.63 1.34 20.81
N VAL A 65 24.69 0.75 22.00
CA VAL A 65 23.78 -0.33 22.41
C VAL A 65 22.33 0.17 22.53
N GLN A 66 22.15 1.36 23.11
CA GLN A 66 20.83 1.97 23.23
C GLN A 66 20.29 2.39 21.84
N ALA A 67 21.15 2.83 20.93
CA ALA A 67 20.76 3.09 19.55
C ALA A 67 20.24 1.83 18.84
N LEU A 68 20.87 0.68 19.09
CA LEU A 68 20.40 -0.60 18.55
C LEU A 68 18.99 -0.96 19.08
N TYR A 69 18.77 -0.83 20.39
CA TYR A 69 17.42 -1.05 20.96
C TYR A 69 16.39 -0.10 20.37
N PHE A 70 16.77 1.17 20.19
CA PHE A 70 15.88 2.15 19.56
C PHE A 70 15.54 1.81 18.11
N VAL A 71 16.52 1.39 17.31
CA VAL A 71 16.28 0.97 15.91
C VAL A 71 15.30 -0.21 15.85
N ILE A 72 15.52 -1.23 16.70
CA ILE A 72 14.60 -2.39 16.77
C ILE A 72 13.19 -1.93 17.16
N PHE A 73 13.08 -1.07 18.16
CA PHE A 73 11.81 -0.51 18.62
C PHE A 73 11.09 0.27 17.50
N VAL A 74 11.82 1.15 16.78
CA VAL A 74 11.23 1.93 15.68
C VAL A 74 10.79 1.03 14.54
N LEU A 75 11.55 -0.02 14.20
CA LEU A 75 11.13 -1.00 13.19
C LEU A 75 9.83 -1.72 13.59
N LEU A 76 9.67 -2.10 14.85
CA LEU A 76 8.42 -2.68 15.37
C LEU A 76 7.27 -1.67 15.31
N LEU A 77 7.54 -0.43 15.70
CA LEU A 77 6.56 0.66 15.61
C LEU A 77 6.11 0.91 14.18
N GLN A 78 7.03 0.87 13.20
CA GLN A 78 6.71 1.01 11.78
C GLN A 78 5.90 -0.16 11.23
N GLN A 79 6.19 -1.39 11.69
CA GLN A 79 5.38 -2.56 11.32
C GLN A 79 3.96 -2.43 11.87
N PHE A 80 3.80 -1.91 13.07
CA PHE A 80 2.49 -1.63 13.66
C PHE A 80 1.75 -0.54 12.87
N ASP A 81 2.45 0.55 12.52
CA ASP A 81 1.91 1.64 11.72
C ASP A 81 1.44 1.14 10.34
N GLY A 82 2.31 0.52 9.59
CA GLY A 82 2.03 0.07 8.22
C GLY A 82 0.97 -1.03 8.11
N ASN A 83 0.89 -1.93 9.09
CA ASN A 83 -0.01 -3.09 9.02
C ASN A 83 -1.35 -2.87 9.75
N ILE A 84 -1.40 -1.98 10.74
CA ILE A 84 -2.58 -1.78 11.59
C ILE A 84 -3.15 -0.37 11.46
N LEU A 85 -2.33 0.66 11.68
CA LEU A 85 -2.79 2.05 11.64
C LEU A 85 -3.02 2.53 10.21
N GLY A 86 -2.08 2.29 9.30
CA GLY A 86 -2.18 2.70 7.91
C GLY A 86 -3.47 2.24 7.24
N PRO A 87 -3.83 0.93 7.23
CA PRO A 87 -5.08 0.45 6.66
C PRO A 87 -6.32 1.00 7.34
N LYS A 88 -6.27 1.21 8.67
CA LYS A 88 -7.43 1.73 9.42
C LYS A 88 -7.66 3.23 9.21
N ILE A 89 -6.61 4.00 9.03
CA ILE A 89 -6.69 5.46 8.97
C ILE A 89 -6.65 5.97 7.53
N LEU A 90 -5.73 5.48 6.68
CA LEU A 90 -5.62 5.88 5.28
C LEU A 90 -6.50 5.07 4.32
N GLY A 91 -6.75 3.80 4.60
CA GLY A 91 -7.41 2.88 3.66
C GLY A 91 -8.79 3.32 3.17
N ASN A 92 -9.50 4.17 3.92
CA ASN A 92 -10.83 4.68 3.57
C ASN A 92 -10.86 6.20 3.29
N ALA A 93 -9.78 6.93 3.59
CA ALA A 93 -9.83 8.39 3.57
C ALA A 93 -9.55 9.01 2.20
N THR A 94 -8.72 8.39 1.37
CA THR A 94 -8.30 8.98 0.08
C THR A 94 -8.80 8.22 -1.15
N GLY A 95 -9.28 6.99 -1.01
CA GLY A 95 -9.67 6.13 -2.13
C GLY A 95 -8.52 5.79 -3.09
N LEU A 96 -7.30 6.21 -2.77
CA LEU A 96 -6.10 5.97 -3.56
C LEU A 96 -5.39 4.69 -3.10
N SER A 97 -4.89 3.90 -4.05
CA SER A 97 -3.96 2.83 -3.71
C SER A 97 -2.60 3.39 -3.27
N SER A 98 -1.84 2.62 -2.47
CA SER A 98 -0.52 3.02 -1.97
C SER A 98 0.44 3.45 -3.08
N PHE A 99 0.32 2.87 -4.28
CA PHE A 99 1.08 3.28 -5.45
C PHE A 99 0.84 4.74 -5.82
N TRP A 100 -0.43 5.17 -5.90
CA TRP A 100 -0.79 6.54 -6.24
C TRP A 100 -0.41 7.54 -5.15
N VAL A 101 -0.45 7.12 -3.89
CA VAL A 101 0.02 7.94 -2.77
C VAL A 101 1.52 8.19 -2.90
N MET A 102 2.33 7.14 -3.14
CA MET A 102 3.78 7.28 -3.33
C MET A 102 4.11 8.13 -4.57
N PHE A 103 3.40 7.92 -5.67
CA PHE A 103 3.55 8.71 -6.89
C PHE A 103 3.28 10.20 -6.63
N ALA A 104 2.20 10.53 -5.91
CA ALA A 104 1.86 11.91 -5.55
C ALA A 104 2.96 12.57 -4.71
N ILE A 105 3.50 11.85 -3.70
CA ILE A 105 4.59 12.37 -2.85
C ILE A 105 5.84 12.67 -3.68
N LEU A 106 6.24 11.77 -4.57
CA LEU A 106 7.42 11.96 -5.42
C LEU A 106 7.22 13.10 -6.41
N LEU A 107 6.06 13.15 -7.06
CA LEU A 107 5.74 14.18 -8.06
C LEU A 107 5.71 15.57 -7.43
N PHE A 108 4.89 15.75 -6.41
CA PHE A 108 4.73 17.07 -5.77
C PHE A 108 5.94 17.42 -4.89
N GLY A 109 6.59 16.45 -4.29
CA GLY A 109 7.85 16.63 -3.58
C GLY A 109 8.98 17.10 -4.49
N GLY A 110 9.06 16.58 -5.72
CA GLY A 110 10.04 17.03 -6.72
C GLY A 110 9.81 18.46 -7.21
N VAL A 111 8.54 18.93 -7.26
CA VAL A 111 8.18 20.26 -7.74
C VAL A 111 8.19 21.30 -6.61
N MET A 112 7.65 20.97 -5.44
CA MET A 112 7.40 21.90 -4.34
C MET A 112 8.19 21.58 -3.06
N GLY A 113 9.09 20.58 -3.10
CA GLY A 113 9.87 20.17 -1.96
C GLY A 113 9.02 19.60 -0.83
N PHE A 114 9.41 19.88 0.42
CA PHE A 114 8.73 19.35 1.62
C PHE A 114 7.22 19.71 1.67
N ALA A 115 6.86 20.93 1.33
CA ALA A 115 5.46 21.35 1.29
C ALA A 115 4.65 20.51 0.28
N GLY A 116 5.25 20.21 -0.88
CA GLY A 116 4.64 19.36 -1.89
C GLY A 116 4.43 17.91 -1.43
N MET A 117 5.32 17.36 -0.63
CA MET A 117 5.15 16.00 -0.06
C MET A 117 3.92 15.92 0.85
N VAL A 118 3.65 16.98 1.62
CA VAL A 118 2.50 17.03 2.56
C VAL A 118 1.18 17.30 1.83
N ILE A 119 1.17 18.30 0.93
CA ILE A 119 -0.04 18.74 0.25
C ILE A 119 -0.34 17.87 -0.98
N GLY A 120 0.68 17.22 -1.53
CA GLY A 120 0.59 16.49 -2.79
C GLY A 120 -0.42 15.33 -2.76
N VAL A 121 -0.51 14.59 -1.67
CA VAL A 121 -1.45 13.47 -1.55
C VAL A 121 -2.91 13.94 -1.59
N PRO A 122 -3.36 14.91 -0.78
CA PRO A 122 -4.71 15.48 -0.88
C PRO A 122 -5.00 16.08 -2.25
N LEU A 123 -4.06 16.82 -2.82
CA LEU A 123 -4.23 17.45 -4.13
C LEU A 123 -4.37 16.39 -5.23
N PHE A 124 -3.53 15.36 -5.20
CA PHE A 124 -3.61 14.27 -6.16
C PHE A 124 -4.91 13.45 -5.99
N ALA A 125 -5.40 13.26 -4.77
CA ALA A 125 -6.66 12.57 -4.51
C ALA A 125 -7.84 13.30 -5.18
N VAL A 126 -7.88 14.64 -5.10
CA VAL A 126 -8.90 15.45 -5.78
C VAL A 126 -8.78 15.32 -7.29
N LEU A 127 -7.58 15.44 -7.84
CA LEU A 127 -7.35 15.28 -9.29
C LEU A 127 -7.75 13.89 -9.78
N TYR A 128 -7.39 12.85 -9.03
CA TYR A 128 -7.71 11.47 -9.34
C TYR A 128 -9.23 11.21 -9.29
N SER A 129 -9.93 11.73 -8.28
CA SER A 129 -11.39 11.59 -8.18
C SER A 129 -12.10 12.29 -9.35
N MET A 130 -11.70 13.51 -9.70
CA MET A 130 -12.25 14.25 -10.85
C MET A 130 -12.02 13.48 -12.17
N LEU A 131 -10.84 12.90 -12.36
CA LEU A 131 -10.53 12.10 -13.54
C LEU A 131 -11.38 10.82 -13.59
N THR A 132 -11.47 10.12 -12.48
CA THR A 132 -12.27 8.89 -12.35
C THR A 132 -13.75 9.16 -12.61
N GLU A 133 -14.27 10.24 -12.06
CA GLU A 133 -15.67 10.67 -12.26
C GLU A 133 -15.97 10.98 -13.74
N LYS A 134 -15.05 11.68 -14.41
CA LYS A 134 -15.14 12.00 -15.84
C LYS A 134 -15.08 10.75 -16.70
N ILE A 135 -14.19 9.80 -16.38
CA ILE A 135 -14.07 8.51 -17.06
C ILE A 135 -15.37 7.69 -16.86
N ASN A 136 -15.85 7.60 -15.63
CA ASN A 136 -17.08 6.87 -15.29
C ASN A 136 -18.30 7.46 -16.03
N HIS A 137 -18.38 8.79 -16.14
CA HIS A 137 -19.43 9.45 -16.92
C HIS A 137 -19.36 9.10 -18.42
N LEU A 138 -18.15 9.07 -18.97
CA LEU A 138 -17.96 8.70 -20.38
C LEU A 138 -18.28 7.21 -20.64
N LEU A 139 -17.91 6.31 -19.72
CA LEU A 139 -18.25 4.88 -19.80
C LEU A 139 -19.77 4.68 -19.78
N LYS A 140 -20.47 5.31 -18.82
CA LYS A 140 -21.93 5.26 -18.73
C LYS A 140 -22.60 5.78 -20.01
N LYS A 141 -22.09 6.87 -20.59
CA LYS A 141 -22.61 7.42 -21.84
C LYS A 141 -22.45 6.46 -23.03
N ARG A 142 -21.47 5.57 -22.98
CA ARG A 142 -21.22 4.54 -24.01
C ARG A 142 -21.87 3.20 -23.66
N GLY A 143 -22.65 3.11 -22.59
CA GLY A 143 -23.28 1.84 -22.17
C GLY A 143 -22.30 0.81 -21.60
N LEU A 144 -21.07 1.22 -21.26
CA LEU A 144 -20.04 0.35 -20.68
C LEU A 144 -20.15 0.31 -19.16
N SER A 145 -19.80 -0.82 -18.56
CA SER A 145 -19.80 -0.97 -17.10
C SER A 145 -18.73 -0.07 -16.46
N VAL A 146 -19.05 0.44 -15.28
CA VAL A 146 -18.13 1.22 -14.42
C VAL A 146 -17.37 0.31 -13.47
N ASP A 147 -17.84 -0.93 -13.26
CA ASP A 147 -17.16 -1.87 -12.37
C ASP A 147 -15.96 -2.51 -13.08
N THR A 148 -14.78 -2.32 -12.49
CA THR A 148 -13.53 -2.90 -12.99
C THR A 148 -13.56 -4.43 -12.96
N ASN A 149 -14.37 -5.05 -12.11
CA ASN A 149 -14.47 -6.49 -12.03
C ASN A 149 -15.14 -7.09 -13.29
N ASP A 150 -16.04 -6.34 -13.93
CA ASP A 150 -16.67 -6.77 -15.17
C ASP A 150 -15.67 -6.91 -16.33
N TYR A 151 -14.51 -6.25 -16.22
CA TYR A 151 -13.43 -6.34 -17.20
C TYR A 151 -12.41 -7.45 -16.87
N ARG A 152 -12.48 -8.03 -15.66
CA ARG A 152 -11.62 -9.15 -15.28
C ARG A 152 -12.20 -10.45 -15.84
N GLY A 153 -11.44 -11.13 -16.67
CA GLY A 153 -11.85 -12.41 -17.27
C GLY A 153 -12.41 -12.30 -18.69
N HIS A 154 -12.70 -11.09 -19.18
CA HIS A 154 -13.17 -10.88 -20.54
C HIS A 154 -11.99 -10.65 -21.49
N LYS A 155 -11.89 -11.43 -22.57
CA LYS A 155 -10.78 -11.31 -23.54
C LYS A 155 -10.97 -10.17 -24.52
N ARG A 156 -12.21 -9.75 -24.79
CA ARG A 156 -12.49 -8.63 -25.69
C ARG A 156 -13.91 -8.07 -25.50
N ILE A 157 -14.08 -6.83 -25.93
CA ILE A 157 -15.38 -6.19 -26.10
C ILE A 157 -15.81 -6.41 -27.55
N ASP A 158 -17.04 -6.85 -27.78
CA ASP A 158 -17.63 -6.94 -29.11
C ASP A 158 -17.76 -5.52 -29.69
N PRO A 159 -17.18 -5.24 -30.87
CA PRO A 159 -17.21 -3.91 -31.45
C PRO A 159 -18.59 -3.45 -31.90
N GLU A 160 -19.54 -4.37 -32.15
CA GLU A 160 -20.89 -4.03 -32.63
C GLU A 160 -21.88 -3.85 -31.49
N THR A 161 -21.85 -4.73 -30.51
CA THR A 161 -22.83 -4.73 -29.40
C THR A 161 -22.33 -3.98 -28.16
N HIS A 162 -21.03 -3.64 -28.07
CA HIS A 162 -20.34 -3.11 -26.90
C HIS A 162 -20.52 -3.98 -25.64
N ALA A 163 -20.95 -5.23 -25.82
CA ALA A 163 -21.11 -6.20 -24.76
C ALA A 163 -19.78 -6.92 -24.48
N PHE A 164 -19.61 -7.34 -23.23
CA PHE A 164 -18.47 -8.18 -22.85
C PHE A 164 -18.68 -9.59 -23.38
N VAL A 165 -17.75 -10.07 -24.20
CA VAL A 165 -17.70 -11.48 -24.61
C VAL A 165 -16.86 -12.20 -23.55
N GLU A 166 -17.51 -13.09 -22.79
CA GLU A 166 -16.79 -13.99 -21.89
C GLU A 166 -15.69 -14.70 -22.68
N ALA A 167 -14.51 -14.75 -22.08
CA ALA A 167 -13.52 -15.68 -22.55
C ALA A 167 -14.16 -17.06 -22.45
N GLN A 168 -14.59 -17.64 -23.56
CA GLN A 168 -14.84 -19.08 -23.57
C GLN A 168 -13.60 -19.68 -22.90
N GLU A 169 -13.80 -20.37 -21.78
CA GLU A 169 -12.76 -21.25 -21.26
C GLU A 169 -12.34 -22.10 -22.45
N THR A 170 -11.25 -21.71 -23.07
CA THR A 170 -10.56 -22.62 -23.97
C THR A 170 -10.15 -23.74 -23.05
N THR A 171 -10.96 -24.80 -22.99
CA THR A 171 -10.56 -26.08 -22.45
C THR A 171 -9.10 -26.22 -22.84
N PRO A 172 -8.18 -26.39 -21.89
CA PRO A 172 -6.75 -26.46 -22.18
C PRO A 172 -6.62 -27.50 -23.31
N PRO A 173 -5.84 -27.25 -24.35
CA PRO A 173 -5.82 -28.11 -25.52
C PRO A 173 -5.61 -29.54 -25.03
N VAL A 174 -6.66 -30.38 -25.26
CA VAL A 174 -6.68 -31.76 -24.77
C VAL A 174 -5.37 -32.38 -25.17
N SER A 175 -4.58 -32.80 -24.18
CA SER A 175 -3.20 -33.21 -24.39
C SER A 175 -3.20 -34.32 -25.47
N ALA A 176 -2.17 -34.40 -26.30
CA ALA A 176 -2.08 -35.41 -27.35
C ALA A 176 -2.31 -36.85 -26.80
N LYS A 177 -2.04 -37.04 -25.52
CA LYS A 177 -2.24 -38.28 -24.76
C LYS A 177 -3.72 -38.56 -24.47
N GLU A 178 -4.52 -37.53 -24.20
CA GLU A 178 -5.96 -37.64 -23.96
C GLU A 178 -6.74 -37.81 -25.28
N ARG A 179 -6.31 -37.14 -26.34
CA ARG A 179 -6.86 -37.39 -27.71
C ARG A 179 -6.64 -38.82 -28.13
N ARG A 180 -5.47 -39.41 -27.87
CA ARG A 180 -5.18 -40.82 -28.18
C ARG A 180 -6.02 -41.78 -27.33
N ARG A 181 -6.28 -41.49 -26.06
CA ARG A 181 -7.14 -42.30 -25.19
C ARG A 181 -8.59 -42.25 -25.63
N ALA A 182 -9.12 -41.08 -25.95
CA ALA A 182 -10.48 -40.92 -26.47
C ALA A 182 -10.67 -41.64 -27.82
N ALA A 183 -9.68 -41.58 -28.72
CA ALA A 183 -9.71 -42.31 -30.00
C ALA A 183 -9.65 -43.84 -29.81
N GLN A 184 -8.91 -44.32 -28.82
CA GLN A 184 -8.84 -45.75 -28.47
C GLN A 184 -10.17 -46.26 -27.89
N GLN A 185 -10.81 -45.49 -27.01
CA GLN A 185 -12.12 -45.85 -26.45
C GLN A 185 -13.18 -45.95 -27.51
N LYS A 186 -13.23 -44.97 -28.45
CA LYS A 186 -14.19 -44.97 -29.55
C LYS A 186 -14.02 -46.17 -30.52
N ASN A 187 -12.77 -46.61 -30.69
CA ASN A 187 -12.47 -47.80 -31.52
C ASN A 187 -12.83 -49.12 -30.83
N GLN A 188 -12.81 -49.13 -29.48
CA GLN A 188 -13.25 -50.34 -28.72
C GLN A 188 -14.77 -50.46 -28.67
N GLU A 189 -15.49 -49.31 -28.53
CA GLU A 189 -16.98 -49.31 -28.62
C GLU A 189 -17.49 -49.77 -29.97
N ASN A 190 -16.85 -49.37 -31.09
CA ASN A 190 -17.24 -49.81 -32.44
C ASN A 190 -16.88 -51.26 -32.74
N LYS A 191 -16.03 -51.93 -31.96
CA LYS A 191 -15.71 -53.36 -32.14
C LYS A 191 -16.63 -54.27 -31.34
N ASN A 192 -17.39 -53.73 -30.42
CA ASN A 192 -18.31 -54.49 -29.54
C ASN A 192 -19.79 -54.35 -29.99
N GLN A 193 -20.06 -53.64 -31.07
CA GLN A 193 -21.32 -53.61 -31.78
C GLN A 193 -21.22 -54.45 -33.09
#